data_e9c970961d6d9437fb779fccca3d6718
#
_entry.id   e9c970961d6d9437fb779fccca3d6718
#
_cell.length_a   1.000
_cell.length_b   1.000
_cell.length_c   1.000
_cell.angle_alpha   90.00
_cell.angle_beta   90.00
_cell.angle_gamma   90.00
#
_symmetry.space_group_name_H-M   'P 1'
#
loop_
_entity.id
_entity.type
_entity.pdbx_description
1 polymer ?
#
loop_
_entity_poly.entity_id
_entity_poly.type
_entity_poly.pdbx_seq_one_letter_code
_entity_poly.pdbx_strand_id
1 'polypeptide(L)'
;MKTAIKKIIAVMMCILITVSLFSGCSSKSTKIDFIYPFSGNIKSFDPQIASTADEFLIIENCFEGLVRVNDDGSVQAGVAKTWDISDDGKTYTFHLRQGAKWNVQSKDAENITAAQKLMGTAFNPDITANDFVFALRRACEKNTDAPLFSSISNIVNASDIHSGKKSSSKLGATALDDYTLEIKLKSADSGFLNVLSTAIAMPCNEEYFNATKGRYGLGLDYSIFNGQFYITNVLESSYVLKNNSQYVGDFPSHVTDLTLKITDGTEDTVKNLKSGYYDSAYITGQEYEQLKNEKITAINYTDATLAMILNKNNTIFTNDKLRQAVCLSISDIDTSKTDYLSRATCFTPPSCVIGTKSANEVMGATVYKQNINKAQKIWKEGLNELGASKADFTVIATQEYEDVVKELVQGIQAGVGSVSTYGNDNEHKISFSLKINILTEDEYQTALSNGEYDIALYKFKATNQNSLNFLNTIINGNYMGTVASAVSALKKAQSTSADQLAQSTKKCEQAILSDYSIKPVLYESSYYAEAQGVKNVQFHPGSGRVSFVNATREE
;
A
#
# COMPACT_ATOMS: atom_id res chain seq x y z
N MET A 1 51.70 60.16 13.77
CA MET A 1 51.30 59.86 12.38
C MET A 1 51.38 58.37 12.03
N LYS A 2 52.48 57.66 12.28
CA LYS A 2 52.59 56.20 11.93
C LYS A 2 51.56 55.27 12.63
N THR A 3 51.11 55.62 13.84
CA THR A 3 50.15 54.78 14.62
C THR A 3 48.69 55.00 14.16
N ALA A 4 48.36 56.21 13.70
CA ALA A 4 47.03 56.48 13.15
C ALA A 4 46.79 55.83 11.80
N ILE A 5 47.83 55.80 10.96
CA ILE A 5 47.80 55.14 9.64
C ILE A 5 47.59 53.62 9.77
N LYS A 6 48.27 52.98 10.76
CA LYS A 6 48.09 51.54 11.03
C LYS A 6 46.66 51.20 11.50
N LYS A 7 46.02 52.05 12.30
CA LYS A 7 44.63 51.87 12.74
C LYS A 7 43.62 52.05 11.60
N ILE A 8 43.87 52.98 10.68
CA ILE A 8 43.03 53.19 9.50
C ILE A 8 43.16 52.02 8.54
N ILE A 9 44.36 51.49 8.32
CA ILE A 9 44.58 50.30 7.48
C ILE A 9 43.92 49.04 8.09
N ALA A 10 43.98 48.86 9.42
CA ALA A 10 43.30 47.76 10.11
C ALA A 10 41.78 47.84 10.02
N VAL A 11 41.20 49.03 10.13
CA VAL A 11 39.76 49.26 9.98
C VAL A 11 39.32 49.07 8.53
N MET A 12 40.08 49.54 7.53
CA MET A 12 39.80 49.26 6.12
C MET A 12 39.92 47.77 5.77
N MET A 13 40.86 47.01 6.37
CA MET A 13 40.99 45.59 6.18
C MET A 13 39.84 44.82 6.82
N CYS A 14 39.34 45.22 7.99
CA CYS A 14 38.14 44.66 8.59
C CYS A 14 36.85 44.94 7.76
N ILE A 15 36.74 46.13 7.16
CA ILE A 15 35.61 46.48 6.29
C ILE A 15 35.65 45.70 4.96
N LEU A 16 36.84 45.44 4.38
CA LEU A 16 37.00 44.59 3.21
C LEU A 16 36.68 43.13 3.47
N ILE A 17 36.96 42.60 4.67
CA ILE A 17 36.63 41.23 5.07
C ILE A 17 35.13 41.07 5.34
N THR A 18 34.45 42.11 5.86
CA THR A 18 33.00 42.09 6.10
C THR A 18 32.21 42.23 4.80
N VAL A 19 32.71 42.93 3.80
CA VAL A 19 32.07 43.06 2.48
C VAL A 19 32.22 41.77 1.65
N SER A 20 33.29 40.98 1.84
CA SER A 20 33.45 39.70 1.19
C SER A 20 32.61 38.54 1.82
N LEU A 21 32.09 38.77 3.04
CA LEU A 21 31.18 37.80 3.70
C LEU A 21 29.69 38.05 3.30
N PHE A 22 29.39 39.13 2.60
CA PHE A 22 28.06 39.44 2.05
C PHE A 22 27.96 39.22 0.52
N SER A 23 28.98 38.69 -0.10
CA SER A 23 28.81 38.01 -1.40
C SER A 23 28.10 36.68 -1.10
N GLY A 24 26.87 36.78 -0.56
CA GLY A 24 25.95 35.68 -0.50
C GLY A 24 25.83 35.15 -1.93
N CYS A 25 26.24 33.93 -2.14
CA CYS A 25 25.75 33.17 -3.27
C CYS A 25 24.25 33.40 -3.31
N SER A 26 23.78 34.20 -4.24
CA SER A 26 22.50 34.04 -4.83
C SER A 26 22.58 32.66 -5.50
N SER A 27 22.40 31.59 -4.72
CA SER A 27 22.05 30.31 -5.29
C SER A 27 20.79 30.62 -6.10
N LYS A 28 20.91 30.67 -7.42
CA LYS A 28 19.75 30.46 -8.27
C LYS A 28 19.13 29.19 -7.72
N SER A 29 17.97 29.30 -7.11
CA SER A 29 17.14 28.15 -6.77
C SER A 29 16.97 27.42 -8.08
N THR A 30 17.77 26.37 -8.28
CA THR A 30 17.60 25.49 -9.44
C THR A 30 16.23 24.90 -9.28
N LYS A 31 15.36 25.20 -10.24
CA LYS A 31 14.01 24.65 -10.30
C LYS A 31 14.17 23.13 -10.38
N ILE A 32 13.58 22.42 -9.42
CA ILE A 32 13.63 20.95 -9.41
C ILE A 32 12.24 20.47 -9.82
N ASP A 33 12.16 19.95 -11.04
CA ASP A 33 10.93 19.37 -11.57
C ASP A 33 11.05 17.85 -11.52
N PHE A 34 10.00 17.19 -11.04
CA PHE A 34 9.91 15.73 -10.95
C PHE A 34 8.80 15.20 -11.85
N ILE A 35 9.04 14.05 -12.47
CA ILE A 35 8.05 13.30 -13.26
C ILE A 35 7.91 11.89 -12.69
N TYR A 36 6.68 11.52 -12.35
CA TYR A 36 6.32 10.22 -11.82
C TYR A 36 5.19 9.59 -12.63
N PRO A 37 5.34 8.33 -13.11
CA PRO A 37 4.28 7.64 -13.83
C PRO A 37 3.22 7.08 -12.87
N PHE A 38 1.95 7.17 -13.26
CA PHE A 38 0.84 6.59 -12.50
C PHE A 38 -0.33 6.23 -13.44
N SER A 39 -1.30 5.43 -12.98
CA SER A 39 -2.39 4.97 -13.86
C SER A 39 -3.47 6.03 -14.12
N GLY A 40 -3.53 7.09 -13.31
CA GLY A 40 -4.55 8.14 -13.44
C GLY A 40 -5.94 7.71 -12.97
N ASN A 41 -6.06 6.58 -12.25
CA ASN A 41 -7.35 6.10 -11.74
C ASN A 41 -7.78 6.87 -10.49
N ILE A 42 -8.16 8.13 -10.69
CA ILE A 42 -8.62 9.04 -9.63
C ILE A 42 -10.10 9.34 -9.83
N LYS A 43 -10.92 8.96 -8.86
CA LYS A 43 -12.35 9.26 -8.81
C LYS A 43 -12.65 10.52 -8.03
N SER A 44 -11.82 10.80 -7.01
CA SER A 44 -12.00 11.93 -6.11
C SER A 44 -10.68 12.35 -5.46
N PHE A 45 -10.56 13.63 -5.13
CA PHE A 45 -9.51 14.19 -4.27
C PHE A 45 -9.93 14.24 -2.79
N ASP A 46 -11.08 13.67 -2.45
CA ASP A 46 -11.60 13.63 -1.09
C ASP A 46 -10.89 12.56 -0.24
N PRO A 47 -10.10 12.94 0.79
CA PRO A 47 -9.32 11.98 1.56
C PRO A 47 -10.15 10.91 2.28
N GLN A 48 -11.38 11.23 2.70
CA GLN A 48 -12.19 10.31 3.49
C GLN A 48 -12.80 9.17 2.66
N ILE A 49 -12.87 9.32 1.33
CA ILE A 49 -13.42 8.28 0.43
C ILE A 49 -12.36 7.68 -0.50
N ALA A 50 -11.09 8.06 -0.35
CA ALA A 50 -9.99 7.50 -1.14
C ALA A 50 -9.85 5.99 -0.95
N SER A 51 -9.63 5.29 -2.07
CA SER A 51 -9.58 3.82 -2.11
C SER A 51 -8.52 3.24 -3.06
N THR A 52 -7.95 4.06 -3.94
CA THR A 52 -6.96 3.63 -4.93
C THR A 52 -5.55 4.14 -4.58
N ALA A 53 -4.51 3.46 -5.10
CA ALA A 53 -3.13 3.91 -4.93
C ALA A 53 -2.90 5.31 -5.49
N ASP A 54 -3.53 5.63 -6.61
CA ASP A 54 -3.41 6.94 -7.26
C ASP A 54 -4.08 8.06 -6.44
N GLU A 55 -5.23 7.77 -5.80
CA GLU A 55 -5.85 8.71 -4.87
C GLU A 55 -4.96 8.93 -3.64
N PHE A 56 -4.36 7.87 -3.08
CA PHE A 56 -3.41 8.00 -1.97
C PHE A 56 -2.15 8.76 -2.37
N LEU A 57 -1.66 8.60 -3.60
CA LEU A 57 -0.52 9.37 -4.13
C LEU A 57 -0.83 10.89 -4.12
N ILE A 58 -2.01 11.29 -4.59
CA ILE A 58 -2.44 12.70 -4.55
C ILE A 58 -2.54 13.20 -3.12
N ILE A 59 -3.21 12.44 -2.25
CA ILE A 59 -3.46 12.85 -0.87
C ILE A 59 -2.15 12.98 -0.10
N GLU A 60 -1.22 12.06 -0.26
CA GLU A 60 0.08 12.07 0.43
C GLU A 60 0.91 13.32 0.11
N ASN A 61 0.76 13.88 -1.10
CA ASN A 61 1.52 15.05 -1.54
C ASN A 61 0.76 16.38 -1.36
N CYS A 62 -0.57 16.35 -1.43
CA CYS A 62 -1.39 17.56 -1.40
C CYS A 62 -2.04 17.85 -0.05
N PHE A 63 -2.04 16.89 0.88
CA PHE A 63 -2.58 17.08 2.23
C PHE A 63 -1.51 16.83 3.29
N GLU A 64 -1.72 17.42 4.46
CA GLU A 64 -0.95 17.13 5.66
C GLU A 64 -1.89 16.83 6.81
N GLY A 65 -1.67 15.66 7.44
CA GLY A 65 -2.41 15.20 8.61
C GLY A 65 -1.90 15.78 9.91
N LEU A 66 -2.43 15.29 11.04
CA LEU A 66 -1.92 15.66 12.37
C LEU A 66 -0.44 15.30 12.52
N VAL A 67 -0.07 14.14 12.05
CA VAL A 67 1.29 13.61 12.09
C VAL A 67 1.68 13.02 10.74
N ARG A 68 2.98 12.80 10.54
CA ARG A 68 3.57 12.10 9.40
C ARG A 68 4.30 10.86 9.88
N VAL A 69 4.51 9.91 8.99
CA VAL A 69 5.29 8.70 9.27
C VAL A 69 6.43 8.61 8.25
N ASN A 70 7.64 8.42 8.73
CA ASN A 70 8.83 8.18 7.89
C ASN A 70 8.88 6.73 7.40
N ASP A 71 9.79 6.44 6.48
CA ASP A 71 10.03 5.10 5.95
C ASP A 71 10.45 4.08 7.02
N ASP A 72 11.11 4.55 8.08
CA ASP A 72 11.50 3.73 9.24
C ASP A 72 10.35 3.50 10.25
N GLY A 73 9.15 4.03 9.94
CA GLY A 73 7.97 3.95 10.80
C GLY A 73 7.94 4.95 11.95
N SER A 74 8.94 5.82 12.09
CA SER A 74 8.95 6.87 13.11
C SER A 74 7.91 7.94 12.81
N VAL A 75 7.24 8.43 13.87
CA VAL A 75 6.21 9.46 13.77
C VAL A 75 6.82 10.83 13.94
N GLN A 76 6.49 11.74 13.03
CA GLN A 76 6.91 13.14 13.04
C GLN A 76 5.72 14.10 13.10
N ALA A 77 6.01 15.33 13.49
CA ALA A 77 5.03 16.41 13.50
C ALA A 77 4.52 16.71 12.08
N GLY A 78 3.22 16.88 11.95
CA GLY A 78 2.53 17.41 10.78
C GLY A 78 1.88 18.75 11.12
N VAL A 79 0.57 18.88 10.93
CA VAL A 79 -0.20 20.04 11.41
C VAL A 79 -0.16 20.13 12.94
N ALA A 80 -0.13 19.01 13.64
CA ALA A 80 0.17 19.01 15.08
C ALA A 80 1.68 19.19 15.29
N LYS A 81 2.06 20.21 16.04
CA LYS A 81 3.45 20.47 16.41
C LYS A 81 3.93 19.51 17.50
N THR A 82 3.06 19.19 18.44
CA THR A 82 3.31 18.25 19.55
C THR A 82 2.01 17.54 19.92
N TRP A 83 2.11 16.46 20.67
CA TRP A 83 0.98 15.73 21.23
C TRP A 83 1.35 15.07 22.55
N ASP A 84 0.33 14.89 23.40
CA ASP A 84 0.40 14.16 24.65
C ASP A 84 -0.46 12.90 24.57
N ILE A 85 -0.01 11.83 25.23
CA ILE A 85 -0.73 10.56 25.34
C ILE A 85 -0.92 10.28 26.84
N SER A 86 -2.17 10.00 27.24
CA SER A 86 -2.47 9.64 28.64
C SER A 86 -1.76 8.33 29.05
N ASP A 87 -1.52 8.15 30.34
CA ASP A 87 -0.83 6.97 30.90
C ASP A 87 -1.52 5.65 30.53
N ASP A 88 -2.84 5.64 30.34
CA ASP A 88 -3.60 4.47 29.90
C ASP A 88 -3.59 4.25 28.40
N GLY A 89 -2.91 5.12 27.62
CA GLY A 89 -2.77 5.03 26.17
C GLY A 89 -4.08 5.27 25.39
N LYS A 90 -5.10 5.87 26.00
CA LYS A 90 -6.42 6.01 25.37
C LYS A 90 -6.81 7.43 25.00
N THR A 91 -6.17 8.43 25.55
CA THR A 91 -6.46 9.83 25.21
C THR A 91 -5.24 10.46 24.56
N TYR A 92 -5.42 11.04 23.39
CA TYR A 92 -4.42 11.77 22.62
C TYR A 92 -4.84 13.23 22.57
N THR A 93 -3.96 14.13 22.99
CA THR A 93 -4.17 15.58 22.91
C THR A 93 -3.14 16.18 21.96
N PHE A 94 -3.59 16.73 20.83
CA PHE A 94 -2.75 17.31 19.79
C PHE A 94 -2.73 18.84 19.90
N HIS A 95 -1.55 19.45 19.84
CA HIS A 95 -1.34 20.89 19.82
C HIS A 95 -0.95 21.32 18.41
N LEU A 96 -1.88 22.01 17.72
CA LEU A 96 -1.73 22.36 16.32
C LEU A 96 -0.80 23.57 16.13
N ARG A 97 -0.19 23.65 14.95
CA ARG A 97 0.58 24.83 14.52
C ARG A 97 -0.38 25.97 14.21
N GLN A 98 -0.09 27.13 14.76
CA GLN A 98 -0.76 28.36 14.34
C GLN A 98 -0.21 28.80 12.97
N GLY A 99 -1.10 29.31 12.13
CA GLY A 99 -0.76 29.81 10.80
C GLY A 99 -0.71 28.74 9.70
N ALA A 100 -0.97 27.45 10.01
CA ALA A 100 -1.24 26.47 8.97
C ALA A 100 -2.52 26.83 8.22
N LYS A 101 -2.50 26.75 6.88
CA LYS A 101 -3.59 27.25 6.04
C LYS A 101 -3.95 26.31 4.91
N TRP A 102 -5.22 26.31 4.57
CA TRP A 102 -5.68 25.82 3.29
C TRP A 102 -5.10 26.68 2.16
N ASN A 103 -4.65 26.04 1.08
CA ASN A 103 -4.17 26.76 -0.10
C ASN A 103 -5.36 27.38 -0.84
N VAL A 104 -5.51 28.67 -0.69
CA VAL A 104 -6.58 29.47 -1.30
C VAL A 104 -6.05 30.58 -2.21
N GLN A 105 -4.73 30.62 -2.45
CA GLN A 105 -4.11 31.61 -3.32
C GLN A 105 -3.69 31.00 -4.65
N SER A 106 -4.11 31.62 -5.75
CA SER A 106 -3.50 31.39 -7.05
C SER A 106 -2.17 32.16 -7.13
N LYS A 107 -1.15 31.58 -7.77
CA LYS A 107 0.10 32.30 -8.08
C LYS A 107 -0.13 33.46 -9.08
N ASP A 108 -1.18 33.32 -9.89
CA ASP A 108 -1.55 34.34 -10.87
C ASP A 108 -2.65 35.18 -10.25
N ALA A 109 -2.38 36.47 -10.03
CA ALA A 109 -3.34 37.42 -9.45
C ALA A 109 -4.68 37.51 -10.22
N GLU A 110 -4.71 36.99 -11.44
CA GLU A 110 -5.89 36.97 -12.32
C GLU A 110 -6.77 35.70 -12.12
N ASN A 111 -6.25 34.62 -11.45
CA ASN A 111 -7.00 33.40 -11.27
C ASN A 111 -7.59 33.29 -9.85
N ILE A 112 -8.91 33.25 -9.79
CA ILE A 112 -9.67 33.04 -8.56
C ILE A 112 -9.60 31.54 -8.20
N THR A 113 -9.14 31.22 -6.97
CA THR A 113 -9.07 29.85 -6.49
C THR A 113 -10.45 29.20 -6.34
N ALA A 114 -10.50 27.86 -6.23
CA ALA A 114 -11.74 27.12 -5.96
C ALA A 114 -12.47 27.65 -4.72
N ALA A 115 -11.75 27.93 -3.63
CA ALA A 115 -12.35 28.51 -2.43
C ALA A 115 -12.95 29.88 -2.67
N GLN A 116 -12.25 30.75 -3.38
CA GLN A 116 -12.76 32.09 -3.68
C GLN A 116 -13.96 32.08 -4.62
N LYS A 117 -14.02 31.15 -5.59
CA LYS A 117 -15.18 30.96 -6.47
C LYS A 117 -16.42 30.54 -5.69
N LEU A 118 -16.29 29.66 -4.68
CA LEU A 118 -17.41 29.13 -3.90
C LEU A 118 -17.79 30.03 -2.71
N MET A 119 -16.81 30.59 -2.02
CA MET A 119 -16.95 31.23 -0.71
C MET A 119 -16.74 32.73 -0.73
N GLY A 120 -16.20 33.26 -1.83
CA GLY A 120 -15.78 34.69 -1.89
C GLY A 120 -14.55 34.97 -1.02
N THR A 121 -14.37 36.24 -0.66
CA THR A 121 -13.23 36.70 0.15
C THR A 121 -13.41 36.50 1.66
N ALA A 122 -14.57 36.03 2.09
CA ALA A 122 -14.89 35.81 3.52
C ALA A 122 -14.41 34.48 4.06
N PHE A 123 -13.92 33.57 3.20
CA PHE A 123 -13.42 32.28 3.63
C PHE A 123 -12.17 32.41 4.52
N ASN A 124 -12.23 31.89 5.74
CA ASN A 124 -11.07 31.79 6.62
C ASN A 124 -10.20 30.58 6.22
N PRO A 125 -8.98 30.78 5.72
CA PRO A 125 -8.11 29.69 5.30
C PRO A 125 -7.37 29.01 6.46
N ASP A 126 -7.48 29.49 7.70
CA ASP A 126 -6.75 28.90 8.84
C ASP A 126 -7.24 27.48 9.12
N ILE A 127 -6.28 26.57 9.31
CA ILE A 127 -6.57 25.19 9.69
C ILE A 127 -6.72 25.13 11.20
N THR A 128 -7.82 24.57 11.66
CA THR A 128 -8.17 24.45 13.08
C THR A 128 -8.42 23.00 13.49
N ALA A 129 -8.51 22.75 14.77
CA ALA A 129 -8.89 21.46 15.31
C ALA A 129 -10.28 21.00 14.81
N ASN A 130 -11.17 21.92 14.48
CA ASN A 130 -12.48 21.60 13.93
C ASN A 130 -12.41 20.94 12.54
N ASP A 131 -11.42 21.26 11.71
CA ASP A 131 -11.24 20.62 10.39
C ASP A 131 -10.95 19.12 10.55
N PHE A 132 -10.19 18.73 11.58
CA PHE A 132 -9.91 17.33 11.89
C PHE A 132 -11.11 16.64 12.56
N VAL A 133 -11.80 17.32 13.46
CA VAL A 133 -13.02 16.78 14.10
C VAL A 133 -14.09 16.51 13.05
N PHE A 134 -14.30 17.45 12.13
CA PHE A 134 -15.27 17.31 11.05
C PHE A 134 -14.90 16.13 10.12
N ALA A 135 -13.63 16.03 9.70
CA ALA A 135 -13.14 14.94 8.86
C ALA A 135 -13.39 13.57 9.50
N LEU A 136 -13.02 13.39 10.77
CA LEU A 136 -13.21 12.13 11.51
C LEU A 136 -14.69 11.80 11.72
N ARG A 137 -15.53 12.80 12.04
CA ARG A 137 -16.99 12.62 12.15
C ARG A 137 -17.58 12.13 10.85
N ARG A 138 -17.23 12.81 9.74
CA ARG A 138 -17.68 12.47 8.39
C ARG A 138 -17.25 11.06 7.99
N ALA A 139 -16.01 10.69 8.26
CA ALA A 139 -15.48 9.35 7.98
C ALA A 139 -16.20 8.24 8.78
N CYS A 140 -16.77 8.56 9.95
CA CYS A 140 -17.56 7.62 10.74
C CYS A 140 -19.02 7.53 10.28
N GLU A 141 -19.53 8.47 9.49
CA GLU A 141 -20.93 8.45 9.04
C GLU A 141 -21.16 7.36 7.99
N LYS A 142 -22.27 6.62 8.12
CA LYS A 142 -22.64 5.55 7.21
C LYS A 142 -22.73 6.02 5.74
N ASN A 143 -23.24 7.21 5.53
CA ASN A 143 -23.45 7.75 4.18
C ASN A 143 -22.15 8.16 3.47
N THR A 144 -21.07 8.37 4.21
CA THR A 144 -19.75 8.63 3.64
C THR A 144 -19.16 7.37 3.04
N ASP A 145 -19.52 6.18 3.60
CA ASP A 145 -19.03 4.86 3.17
C ASP A 145 -17.49 4.83 3.02
N ALA A 146 -16.82 5.37 4.06
CA ALA A 146 -15.37 5.55 4.05
C ALA A 146 -14.64 4.18 3.98
N PRO A 147 -13.86 3.89 2.91
CA PRO A 147 -13.23 2.58 2.71
C PRO A 147 -12.26 2.20 3.85
N LEU A 148 -11.64 3.20 4.47
CA LEU A 148 -10.68 3.00 5.56
C LEU A 148 -11.31 3.12 6.97
N PHE A 149 -12.65 3.15 7.08
CA PHE A 149 -13.35 3.30 8.38
C PHE A 149 -12.85 2.33 9.46
N SER A 150 -12.55 1.09 9.11
CA SER A 150 -12.08 0.08 10.07
C SER A 150 -10.86 0.54 10.88
N SER A 151 -9.97 1.35 10.29
CA SER A 151 -8.75 1.84 10.93
C SER A 151 -9.01 2.84 12.07
N ILE A 152 -10.10 3.61 11.98
CA ILE A 152 -10.51 4.59 13.00
C ILE A 152 -11.62 4.05 13.91
N SER A 153 -12.05 2.82 13.74
CA SER A 153 -13.17 2.22 14.50
C SER A 153 -12.92 2.11 16.00
N ASN A 154 -11.65 2.22 16.46
CA ASN A 154 -11.29 2.26 17.88
C ASN A 154 -11.57 3.61 18.56
N ILE A 155 -11.85 4.69 17.83
CA ILE A 155 -12.30 5.95 18.43
C ILE A 155 -13.63 5.71 19.16
N VAL A 156 -13.78 6.30 20.34
CA VAL A 156 -15.02 6.18 21.16
C VAL A 156 -16.23 6.56 20.30
N ASN A 157 -17.25 5.72 20.32
CA ASN A 157 -18.50 5.83 19.57
C ASN A 157 -18.39 5.69 18.03
N ALA A 158 -17.21 5.55 17.42
CA ALA A 158 -17.09 5.45 15.96
C ALA A 158 -17.98 4.35 15.36
N SER A 159 -17.96 3.13 15.91
CA SER A 159 -18.77 2.01 15.42
C SER A 159 -20.28 2.21 15.61
N ASP A 160 -20.72 2.89 16.68
CA ASP A 160 -22.13 3.21 16.90
C ASP A 160 -22.64 4.27 15.92
N ILE A 161 -21.78 5.23 15.57
CA ILE A 161 -22.06 6.26 14.56
C ILE A 161 -22.18 5.60 13.18
N HIS A 162 -21.20 4.77 12.82
CA HIS A 162 -21.18 4.06 11.54
C HIS A 162 -22.40 3.16 11.35
N SER A 163 -22.87 2.53 12.41
CA SER A 163 -24.11 1.72 12.38
C SER A 163 -25.40 2.54 12.48
N GLY A 164 -25.32 3.87 12.57
CA GLY A 164 -26.48 4.76 12.71
C GLY A 164 -27.13 4.79 14.09
N LYS A 165 -26.50 4.19 15.12
CA LYS A 165 -27.04 4.17 16.50
C LYS A 165 -26.80 5.47 17.25
N LYS A 166 -25.80 6.25 16.85
CA LYS A 166 -25.45 7.54 17.46
C LYS A 166 -25.21 8.60 16.41
N SER A 167 -25.45 9.87 16.78
CA SER A 167 -25.06 11.03 15.97
C SER A 167 -23.54 11.19 15.91
N SER A 168 -23.01 11.66 14.77
CA SER A 168 -21.57 11.96 14.57
C SER A 168 -21.01 12.96 15.59
N SER A 169 -21.86 13.85 16.14
CA SER A 169 -21.48 14.77 17.22
C SER A 169 -21.04 14.08 18.52
N LYS A 170 -21.28 12.78 18.67
CA LYS A 170 -20.89 11.97 19.84
C LYS A 170 -19.55 11.24 19.66
N LEU A 171 -18.86 11.46 18.55
CA LEU A 171 -17.54 10.89 18.33
C LEU A 171 -16.59 11.32 19.45
N GLY A 172 -15.72 10.42 19.87
CA GLY A 172 -14.64 10.72 20.82
C GLY A 172 -13.50 11.55 20.20
N ALA A 173 -13.84 12.56 19.40
CA ALA A 173 -12.93 13.55 18.86
C ALA A 173 -13.54 14.96 19.08
N THR A 174 -12.81 15.84 19.77
CA THR A 174 -13.30 17.14 20.22
C THR A 174 -12.23 18.20 20.06
N ALA A 175 -12.56 19.32 19.44
CA ALA A 175 -11.77 20.53 19.50
C ALA A 175 -11.98 21.20 20.87
N LEU A 176 -10.94 21.29 21.68
CA LEU A 176 -10.97 21.96 22.98
C LEU A 176 -10.88 23.48 22.80
N ASP A 177 -10.13 23.89 21.78
CA ASP A 177 -10.05 25.23 21.21
C ASP A 177 -9.62 25.11 19.74
N ASP A 178 -9.35 26.23 19.06
CA ASP A 178 -8.99 26.23 17.63
C ASP A 178 -7.71 25.43 17.32
N TYR A 179 -6.81 25.27 18.29
CA TYR A 179 -5.50 24.65 18.10
C TYR A 179 -5.23 23.46 19.03
N THR A 180 -6.24 23.02 19.76
CA THR A 180 -6.14 21.85 20.65
C THR A 180 -7.21 20.82 20.33
N LEU A 181 -6.78 19.63 19.88
CA LEU A 181 -7.64 18.50 19.51
C LEU A 181 -7.45 17.36 20.51
N GLU A 182 -8.55 16.87 21.09
CA GLU A 182 -8.56 15.65 21.91
C GLU A 182 -9.21 14.50 21.15
N ILE A 183 -8.58 13.31 21.13
CA ILE A 183 -9.14 12.06 20.59
C ILE A 183 -9.10 10.97 21.65
N LYS A 184 -10.24 10.33 21.90
CA LYS A 184 -10.42 9.25 22.88
C LYS A 184 -10.65 7.90 22.21
N LEU A 185 -9.88 6.89 22.59
CA LEU A 185 -9.98 5.51 22.14
C LEU A 185 -10.74 4.63 23.14
N LYS A 186 -11.39 3.57 22.62
CA LYS A 186 -12.01 2.53 23.45
C LYS A 186 -10.96 1.67 24.16
N SER A 187 -9.85 1.40 23.49
CA SER A 187 -8.71 0.64 24.00
C SER A 187 -7.40 1.29 23.55
N ALA A 188 -6.35 1.13 24.34
CA ALA A 188 -5.03 1.60 23.98
C ALA A 188 -4.59 0.98 22.64
N ASP A 189 -3.96 1.80 21.80
CA ASP A 189 -3.49 1.41 20.48
C ASP A 189 -2.17 2.14 20.14
N SER A 190 -1.07 1.42 20.25
CA SER A 190 0.27 1.96 19.95
C SER A 190 0.49 2.33 18.49
N GLY A 191 -0.35 1.82 17.57
CA GLY A 191 -0.32 2.12 16.14
C GLY A 191 -1.23 3.28 15.73
N PHE A 192 -1.96 3.90 16.68
CA PHE A 192 -2.96 4.90 16.34
C PHE A 192 -2.38 6.16 15.67
N LEU A 193 -1.18 6.58 16.03
CA LEU A 193 -0.51 7.69 15.35
C LEU A 193 -0.25 7.38 13.87
N ASN A 194 0.08 6.13 13.52
CA ASN A 194 0.24 5.72 12.12
C ASN A 194 -1.10 5.80 11.36
N VAL A 195 -2.22 5.48 12.01
CA VAL A 195 -3.56 5.66 11.42
C VAL A 195 -3.83 7.14 11.13
N LEU A 196 -3.46 8.03 12.04
CA LEU A 196 -3.65 9.48 11.89
C LEU A 196 -2.79 10.14 10.81
N SER A 197 -1.79 9.44 10.27
CA SER A 197 -1.00 9.87 9.10
C SER A 197 -1.62 9.47 7.76
N THR A 198 -2.71 8.71 7.77
CA THR A 198 -3.34 8.19 6.53
C THR A 198 -4.47 9.08 6.04
N ALA A 199 -4.89 8.86 4.79
CA ALA A 199 -5.91 9.65 4.11
C ALA A 199 -7.18 9.90 4.94
N ILE A 200 -7.69 8.88 5.64
CA ILE A 200 -8.95 8.99 6.38
C ILE A 200 -8.92 10.05 7.49
N ALA A 201 -7.74 10.36 8.01
CA ALA A 201 -7.56 11.34 9.10
C ALA A 201 -7.06 12.72 8.61
N MET A 202 -6.93 12.93 7.30
CA MET A 202 -6.61 14.25 6.73
C MET A 202 -7.72 15.25 7.04
N PRO A 203 -7.43 16.55 7.23
CA PRO A 203 -8.42 17.53 7.60
C PRO A 203 -9.43 17.78 6.46
N CYS A 204 -10.61 18.23 6.82
CA CYS A 204 -11.66 18.67 5.90
C CYS A 204 -12.36 19.90 6.47
N ASN A 205 -12.33 21.01 5.73
CA ASN A 205 -13.00 22.23 6.16
C ASN A 205 -14.52 22.10 5.99
N GLU A 206 -15.27 22.21 7.09
CA GLU A 206 -16.72 21.99 7.10
C GLU A 206 -17.47 23.04 6.26
N GLU A 207 -17.07 24.31 6.35
CA GLU A 207 -17.71 25.40 5.63
C GLU A 207 -17.56 25.22 4.12
N TYR A 208 -16.33 24.94 3.68
CA TYR A 208 -16.04 24.65 2.28
C TYR A 208 -16.75 23.39 1.79
N PHE A 209 -16.70 22.30 2.56
CA PHE A 209 -17.40 21.05 2.25
C PHE A 209 -18.88 21.29 1.97
N ASN A 210 -19.56 22.01 2.87
CA ASN A 210 -20.98 22.32 2.73
C ASN A 210 -21.26 23.21 1.51
N ALA A 211 -20.37 24.17 1.21
CA ALA A 211 -20.49 25.03 0.03
C ALA A 211 -20.38 24.27 -1.30
N THR A 212 -19.66 23.14 -1.33
CA THR A 212 -19.57 22.30 -2.54
C THR A 212 -20.86 21.57 -2.90
N LYS A 213 -21.84 21.50 -1.99
CA LYS A 213 -23.15 20.84 -2.19
C LYS A 213 -23.01 19.40 -2.72
N GLY A 214 -22.17 18.60 -2.06
CA GLY A 214 -21.94 17.19 -2.39
C GLY A 214 -20.92 16.94 -3.50
N ARG A 215 -20.17 17.97 -3.93
CA ARG A 215 -19.14 17.84 -4.97
C ARG A 215 -17.71 17.91 -4.43
N TYR A 216 -17.53 17.88 -3.12
CA TYR A 216 -16.20 17.92 -2.50
C TYR A 216 -15.28 16.82 -3.08
N GLY A 217 -14.12 17.24 -3.55
CA GLY A 217 -13.14 16.34 -4.18
C GLY A 217 -13.43 15.97 -5.64
N LEU A 218 -14.58 16.38 -6.22
CA LEU A 218 -14.93 16.05 -7.61
C LEU A 218 -14.31 17.09 -8.58
N GLY A 219 -12.99 17.13 -8.64
CA GLY A 219 -12.22 18.03 -9.49
C GLY A 219 -11.71 19.27 -8.76
N LEU A 220 -10.89 20.06 -9.46
CA LEU A 220 -10.16 21.19 -8.86
C LEU A 220 -11.08 22.31 -8.35
N ASP A 221 -12.20 22.55 -9.02
CA ASP A 221 -13.15 23.59 -8.61
C ASP A 221 -13.84 23.30 -7.26
N TYR A 222 -13.72 22.08 -6.77
CA TYR A 222 -14.33 21.60 -5.51
C TYR A 222 -13.32 21.01 -4.54
N SER A 223 -12.04 21.39 -4.68
CA SER A 223 -10.96 20.89 -3.85
C SER A 223 -10.10 22.02 -3.31
N ILE A 224 -9.69 21.88 -2.06
CA ILE A 224 -8.67 22.71 -1.40
C ILE A 224 -7.65 21.79 -0.76
N PHE A 225 -6.41 22.23 -0.67
CA PHE A 225 -5.27 21.44 -0.22
C PHE A 225 -4.55 22.15 0.92
N ASN A 226 -3.90 21.42 1.79
CA ASN A 226 -3.16 21.97 2.92
C ASN A 226 -1.71 21.47 3.03
N GLY A 227 -1.28 20.62 2.09
CA GLY A 227 0.05 20.04 2.07
C GLY A 227 1.10 20.91 1.36
N GLN A 228 2.26 20.28 1.14
CA GLN A 228 3.41 20.92 0.48
C GLN A 228 3.19 21.15 -1.00
N PHE A 229 2.29 20.38 -1.62
CA PHE A 229 1.88 20.57 -3.00
C PHE A 229 0.39 20.86 -3.12
N TYR A 230 0.00 21.44 -4.23
CA TYR A 230 -1.38 21.57 -4.66
C TYR A 230 -1.49 21.36 -6.16
N ILE A 231 -2.60 20.82 -6.63
CA ILE A 231 -2.83 20.57 -8.04
C ILE A 231 -3.20 21.87 -8.72
N THR A 232 -2.47 22.20 -9.79
CA THR A 232 -2.75 23.39 -10.61
C THR A 232 -3.50 23.04 -11.89
N ASN A 233 -3.22 21.86 -12.46
CA ASN A 233 -3.80 21.44 -13.72
C ASN A 233 -4.10 19.94 -13.69
N VAL A 234 -5.25 19.57 -14.23
CA VAL A 234 -5.60 18.19 -14.61
C VAL A 234 -5.73 18.19 -16.12
N LEU A 235 -4.78 17.52 -16.77
CA LEU A 235 -4.71 17.40 -18.22
C LEU A 235 -5.09 15.97 -18.62
N GLU A 236 -5.36 15.72 -19.89
CA GLU A 236 -5.68 14.40 -20.42
C GLU A 236 -4.57 13.35 -20.13
N SER A 237 -3.29 13.79 -20.12
CA SER A 237 -2.14 12.90 -19.96
C SER A 237 -1.34 13.12 -18.67
N SER A 238 -1.76 14.04 -17.79
CA SER A 238 -1.00 14.31 -16.55
C SER A 238 -1.75 15.18 -15.55
N TYR A 239 -1.34 15.09 -14.30
CA TYR A 239 -1.67 16.02 -13.24
C TYR A 239 -0.42 16.85 -12.91
N VAL A 240 -0.57 18.16 -12.84
CA VAL A 240 0.54 19.07 -12.53
C VAL A 240 0.32 19.64 -11.13
N LEU A 241 1.26 19.33 -10.25
CA LEU A 241 1.29 19.80 -8.88
C LEU A 241 2.42 20.83 -8.73
N LYS A 242 2.18 21.87 -7.94
CA LYS A 242 3.18 22.89 -7.60
C LYS A 242 3.44 22.95 -6.12
N ASN A 243 4.66 23.34 -5.78
CA ASN A 243 5.05 23.61 -4.41
C ASN A 243 4.16 24.70 -3.80
N ASN A 244 3.64 24.45 -2.61
CA ASN A 244 2.83 25.38 -1.84
C ASN A 244 3.73 26.34 -1.06
N SER A 245 3.98 27.52 -1.58
CA SER A 245 4.79 28.56 -0.92
C SER A 245 4.18 29.09 0.39
N GLN A 246 2.94 28.74 0.71
CA GLN A 246 2.24 29.11 1.94
C GLN A 246 2.26 28.00 2.98
N TYR A 247 2.84 26.87 2.65
CA TYR A 247 2.99 25.78 3.60
C TYR A 247 3.78 26.22 4.84
N VAL A 248 3.22 25.96 6.01
CA VAL A 248 3.82 26.24 7.32
C VAL A 248 4.00 24.94 8.08
N GLY A 249 5.14 24.30 7.88
CA GLY A 249 5.49 23.05 8.55
C GLY A 249 7.01 22.88 8.60
N ASP A 250 7.46 21.77 9.18
CA ASP A 250 8.90 21.50 9.36
C ASP A 250 9.55 20.94 8.08
N PHE A 251 8.74 20.60 7.05
CA PHE A 251 9.18 19.91 5.85
C PHE A 251 8.84 20.71 4.57
N PRO A 252 9.49 21.85 4.33
CA PRO A 252 9.30 22.57 3.07
C PRO A 252 9.86 21.72 1.91
N SER A 253 9.07 21.50 0.86
CA SER A 253 9.52 20.72 -0.29
C SER A 253 10.62 21.46 -1.08
N HIS A 254 11.63 20.71 -1.51
CA HIS A 254 12.66 21.18 -2.45
C HIS A 254 12.21 21.07 -3.91
N VAL A 255 11.25 20.19 -4.20
CA VAL A 255 10.63 20.03 -5.52
C VAL A 255 9.76 21.23 -5.84
N THR A 256 9.95 21.83 -7.01
CA THR A 256 9.18 23.01 -7.46
C THR A 256 7.89 22.60 -8.14
N ASP A 257 7.99 21.71 -9.12
CA ASP A 257 6.87 21.17 -9.87
C ASP A 257 6.95 19.63 -9.86
N LEU A 258 5.82 18.98 -9.61
CA LEU A 258 5.66 17.55 -9.68
C LEU A 258 4.63 17.22 -10.75
N THR A 259 5.05 16.54 -11.80
CA THR A 259 4.17 16.05 -12.87
C THR A 259 3.89 14.56 -12.65
N LEU A 260 2.64 14.22 -12.35
CA LEU A 260 2.17 12.86 -12.35
C LEU A 260 1.71 12.52 -13.77
N LYS A 261 2.51 11.72 -14.47
CA LYS A 261 2.29 11.35 -15.86
C LYS A 261 1.36 10.15 -15.95
N ILE A 262 0.20 10.30 -16.61
CA ILE A 262 -0.70 9.18 -16.84
C ILE A 262 -0.07 8.22 -17.85
N THR A 263 0.00 6.94 -17.51
CA THR A 263 0.47 5.86 -18.38
C THR A 263 -0.54 4.71 -18.39
N ASP A 264 -0.74 4.11 -19.54
CA ASP A 264 -1.55 2.92 -19.73
C ASP A 264 -0.76 1.60 -19.55
N GLY A 265 0.49 1.70 -19.10
CA GLY A 265 1.39 0.56 -18.92
C GLY A 265 2.10 0.10 -20.20
N THR A 266 1.88 0.76 -21.34
CA THR A 266 2.59 0.45 -22.60
C THR A 266 3.92 1.17 -22.71
N GLU A 267 4.18 2.17 -21.89
CA GLU A 267 5.43 2.91 -21.86
C GLU A 267 6.56 2.09 -21.25
N ASP A 268 7.76 2.20 -21.84
CA ASP A 268 8.96 1.54 -21.33
C ASP A 268 9.51 2.27 -20.08
N THR A 269 9.06 1.82 -18.92
CA THR A 269 9.46 2.38 -17.61
C THR A 269 10.97 2.25 -17.38
N VAL A 270 11.58 1.13 -17.79
CA VAL A 270 13.03 0.90 -17.68
C VAL A 270 13.81 1.94 -18.46
N LYS A 271 13.44 2.18 -19.71
CA LYS A 271 14.07 3.19 -20.56
C LYS A 271 13.91 4.59 -19.99
N ASN A 272 12.72 4.91 -19.49
CA ASN A 272 12.40 6.23 -18.95
C ASN A 272 13.16 6.52 -17.64
N LEU A 273 13.34 5.51 -16.77
CA LEU A 273 14.21 5.63 -15.59
C LEU A 273 15.69 5.78 -15.96
N LYS A 274 16.20 4.98 -16.91
CA LYS A 274 17.60 5.08 -17.38
C LYS A 274 17.93 6.45 -17.98
N SER A 275 16.99 7.04 -18.70
CA SER A 275 17.17 8.35 -19.32
C SER A 275 16.97 9.52 -18.35
N GLY A 276 16.47 9.28 -17.13
CA GLY A 276 16.06 10.32 -16.19
C GLY A 276 14.81 11.08 -16.64
N TYR A 277 14.00 10.53 -17.56
CA TYR A 277 12.70 11.07 -17.90
C TYR A 277 11.71 10.86 -16.76
N TYR A 278 11.69 9.66 -16.14
CA TYR A 278 11.05 9.43 -14.86
C TYR A 278 12.08 9.57 -13.75
N ASP A 279 11.74 10.32 -12.72
CA ASP A 279 12.57 10.50 -11.54
C ASP A 279 12.51 9.31 -10.60
N SER A 280 11.37 8.70 -10.51
CA SER A 280 11.16 7.46 -9.80
C SER A 280 9.96 6.72 -10.38
N ALA A 281 9.89 5.43 -10.12
CA ALA A 281 8.76 4.61 -10.53
C ALA A 281 8.68 3.35 -9.66
N TYR A 282 7.46 2.83 -9.54
CA TYR A 282 7.23 1.47 -9.10
C TYR A 282 7.52 0.52 -10.26
N ILE A 283 8.33 -0.51 -10.00
CA ILE A 283 8.75 -1.46 -11.02
C ILE A 283 8.57 -2.90 -10.54
N THR A 284 8.34 -3.78 -11.49
CA THR A 284 8.29 -5.23 -11.28
C THR A 284 9.68 -5.81 -11.04
N GLY A 285 9.73 -7.06 -10.55
CA GLY A 285 10.98 -7.78 -10.42
C GLY A 285 11.72 -7.97 -11.75
N GLN A 286 11.00 -8.22 -12.85
CA GLN A 286 11.59 -8.36 -14.18
C GLN A 286 12.19 -7.05 -14.70
N GLU A 287 11.56 -5.92 -14.45
CA GLU A 287 12.09 -4.60 -14.78
C GLU A 287 13.34 -4.29 -13.95
N TYR A 288 13.34 -4.66 -12.66
CA TYR A 288 14.51 -4.53 -11.79
C TYR A 288 15.73 -5.31 -12.33
N GLU A 289 15.55 -6.54 -12.82
CA GLU A 289 16.62 -7.32 -13.41
C GLU A 289 17.33 -6.60 -14.57
N GLN A 290 16.60 -5.75 -15.31
CA GLN A 290 17.15 -4.93 -16.38
C GLN A 290 17.86 -3.65 -15.87
N LEU A 291 17.61 -3.27 -14.62
CA LEU A 291 18.10 -2.03 -14.00
C LEU A 291 19.19 -2.27 -12.95
N LYS A 292 19.34 -3.47 -12.40
CA LYS A 292 20.21 -3.76 -11.24
C LYS A 292 21.70 -3.44 -11.44
N ASN A 293 22.16 -3.30 -12.67
CA ASN A 293 23.54 -2.92 -12.99
C ASN A 293 23.68 -1.43 -13.38
N GLU A 294 22.59 -0.68 -13.35
CA GLU A 294 22.57 0.75 -13.64
C GLU A 294 22.77 1.58 -12.36
N LYS A 295 23.04 2.87 -12.54
CA LYS A 295 23.13 3.82 -11.40
C LYS A 295 21.76 4.25 -10.92
N ILE A 296 20.96 3.28 -10.50
CA ILE A 296 19.59 3.47 -10.01
C ILE A 296 19.53 2.92 -8.59
N THR A 297 18.92 3.66 -7.70
CA THR A 297 18.60 3.17 -6.35
C THR A 297 17.26 2.44 -6.42
N ALA A 298 17.19 1.22 -5.90
CA ALA A 298 15.94 0.47 -5.84
C ALA A 298 15.71 -0.08 -4.43
N ILE A 299 14.53 0.18 -3.90
CA ILE A 299 14.07 -0.32 -2.60
C ILE A 299 13.21 -1.54 -2.87
N ASN A 300 13.63 -2.68 -2.33
CA ASN A 300 12.93 -3.96 -2.44
C ASN A 300 11.81 -4.04 -1.38
N TYR A 301 10.67 -4.56 -1.77
CA TYR A 301 9.63 -5.00 -0.85
C TYR A 301 8.87 -6.19 -1.44
N THR A 302 8.63 -7.19 -0.60
CA THR A 302 8.03 -8.46 -1.00
C THR A 302 6.56 -8.44 -0.62
N ASP A 303 5.70 -7.98 -1.52
CA ASP A 303 4.27 -7.75 -1.30
C ASP A 303 3.34 -8.78 -1.95
N ALA A 304 3.90 -9.74 -2.66
CA ALA A 304 3.11 -10.77 -3.32
C ALA A 304 3.55 -12.19 -2.97
N THR A 305 2.57 -13.09 -2.99
CA THR A 305 2.76 -14.54 -2.87
C THR A 305 2.20 -15.21 -4.11
N LEU A 306 3.08 -15.88 -4.86
CA LEU A 306 2.67 -16.79 -5.91
C LEU A 306 2.21 -18.10 -5.28
N ALA A 307 1.01 -18.52 -5.60
CA ALA A 307 0.44 -19.75 -5.10
C ALA A 307 -0.23 -20.54 -6.22
N MET A 308 -0.10 -21.84 -6.17
CA MET A 308 -0.92 -22.75 -6.95
C MET A 308 -2.33 -22.77 -6.37
N ILE A 309 -3.35 -22.59 -7.20
CA ILE A 309 -4.76 -22.75 -6.84
C ILE A 309 -5.37 -23.94 -7.57
N LEU A 310 -6.15 -24.76 -6.85
CA LEU A 310 -6.84 -25.95 -7.36
C LEU A 310 -8.33 -25.67 -7.49
N ASN A 311 -8.86 -25.80 -8.71
CA ASN A 311 -10.26 -25.52 -8.98
C ASN A 311 -11.17 -26.66 -8.51
N LYS A 312 -11.99 -26.42 -7.50
CA LYS A 312 -12.94 -27.40 -6.97
C LYS A 312 -14.08 -27.77 -7.94
N ASN A 313 -14.22 -27.08 -9.06
CA ASN A 313 -15.13 -27.49 -10.13
C ASN A 313 -14.62 -28.74 -10.86
N ASN A 314 -13.32 -29.04 -10.82
CA ASN A 314 -12.79 -30.32 -11.28
C ASN A 314 -13.17 -31.43 -10.29
N THR A 315 -13.73 -32.54 -10.79
CA THR A 315 -14.23 -33.66 -9.98
C THR A 315 -13.15 -34.24 -9.05
N ILE A 316 -11.89 -34.32 -9.52
CA ILE A 316 -10.75 -34.81 -8.71
C ILE A 316 -10.54 -33.89 -7.51
N PHE A 317 -10.64 -32.58 -7.71
CA PHE A 317 -10.40 -31.59 -6.65
C PHE A 317 -11.62 -31.33 -5.74
N THR A 318 -12.72 -32.04 -5.91
CA THR A 318 -13.78 -32.08 -4.88
C THR A 318 -13.33 -32.83 -3.64
N ASN A 319 -12.44 -33.84 -3.79
CA ASN A 319 -11.90 -34.63 -2.70
C ASN A 319 -10.69 -33.95 -2.04
N ASP A 320 -10.72 -33.75 -0.73
CA ASP A 320 -9.68 -33.05 0.04
C ASP A 320 -8.35 -33.81 0.10
N LYS A 321 -8.39 -35.15 0.14
CA LYS A 321 -7.19 -35.99 0.10
C LYS A 321 -6.45 -35.85 -1.22
N LEU A 322 -7.19 -35.74 -2.34
CA LEU A 322 -6.60 -35.58 -3.66
C LEU A 322 -5.96 -34.16 -3.79
N ARG A 323 -6.59 -33.13 -3.27
CA ARG A 323 -5.97 -31.79 -3.20
C ARG A 323 -4.72 -31.81 -2.30
N GLN A 324 -4.81 -32.43 -1.11
CA GLN A 324 -3.67 -32.58 -0.20
C GLN A 324 -2.50 -33.30 -0.86
N ALA A 325 -2.75 -34.39 -1.59
CA ALA A 325 -1.73 -35.12 -2.28
C ALA A 325 -0.99 -34.28 -3.34
N VAL A 326 -1.73 -33.54 -4.16
CA VAL A 326 -1.13 -32.61 -5.13
C VAL A 326 -0.27 -31.55 -4.42
N CYS A 327 -0.77 -30.91 -3.35
CA CYS A 327 -0.01 -29.93 -2.58
C CYS A 327 1.29 -30.49 -1.96
N LEU A 328 1.27 -31.76 -1.52
CA LEU A 328 2.44 -32.43 -0.96
C LEU A 328 3.43 -32.92 -2.01
N SER A 329 3.06 -32.96 -3.29
CA SER A 329 3.94 -33.34 -4.39
C SER A 329 4.88 -32.21 -4.81
N ILE A 330 4.54 -30.96 -4.51
CA ILE A 330 5.30 -29.79 -4.94
C ILE A 330 6.64 -29.71 -4.20
N SER A 331 7.73 -29.68 -4.97
CA SER A 331 9.09 -29.41 -4.50
C SER A 331 9.33 -27.90 -4.29
N ASP A 332 10.45 -27.58 -3.67
CA ASP A 332 10.94 -26.21 -3.69
C ASP A 332 11.32 -25.83 -5.13
N ILE A 333 10.90 -24.66 -5.56
CA ILE A 333 11.20 -24.08 -6.87
C ILE A 333 12.60 -23.46 -6.83
N ASP A 334 13.38 -23.62 -7.90
CA ASP A 334 14.69 -23.00 -8.02
C ASP A 334 14.58 -21.49 -8.26
N THR A 335 14.96 -20.69 -7.26
CA THR A 335 14.96 -19.23 -7.32
C THR A 335 16.35 -18.64 -7.58
N SER A 336 17.36 -19.45 -7.84
CA SER A 336 18.75 -18.98 -7.99
C SER A 336 18.98 -18.10 -9.22
N LYS A 337 18.06 -18.09 -10.18
CA LYS A 337 18.15 -17.37 -11.44
C LYS A 337 17.62 -15.93 -11.39
N THR A 338 16.92 -15.55 -10.32
CA THR A 338 16.26 -14.26 -10.19
C THR A 338 16.44 -13.69 -8.79
N ASP A 339 16.58 -12.38 -8.68
CA ASP A 339 16.71 -11.71 -7.37
C ASP A 339 15.35 -11.33 -6.76
N TYR A 340 14.28 -11.41 -7.55
CA TYR A 340 12.94 -10.99 -7.12
C TYR A 340 12.02 -12.12 -6.68
N LEU A 341 12.40 -13.38 -6.93
CA LEU A 341 11.66 -14.54 -6.45
C LEU A 341 12.37 -15.17 -5.26
N SER A 342 11.62 -15.54 -4.25
CA SER A 342 12.13 -16.26 -3.09
C SER A 342 11.12 -17.29 -2.58
N ARG A 343 11.59 -18.31 -1.86
CA ARG A 343 10.74 -19.38 -1.36
C ARG A 343 9.71 -18.86 -0.36
N ALA A 344 8.43 -19.16 -0.57
CA ALA A 344 7.39 -18.86 0.39
C ALA A 344 7.44 -19.81 1.61
N THR A 345 7.53 -19.23 2.80
CA THR A 345 7.45 -19.95 4.09
C THR A 345 6.09 -19.78 4.76
N CYS A 346 5.38 -18.70 4.44
CA CYS A 346 4.01 -18.40 4.84
C CYS A 346 3.18 -18.07 3.60
N PHE A 347 1.86 -18.00 3.75
CA PHE A 347 1.01 -17.46 2.70
C PHE A 347 1.00 -15.92 2.71
N THR A 348 0.95 -15.34 3.91
CA THR A 348 1.07 -13.88 4.07
C THR A 348 2.45 -13.41 3.62
N PRO A 349 2.55 -12.45 2.67
CA PRO A 349 3.84 -11.97 2.17
C PRO A 349 4.61 -11.16 3.22
N PRO A 350 5.96 -11.08 3.10
CA PRO A 350 6.82 -10.40 4.06
C PRO A 350 6.53 -8.93 4.32
N SER A 351 5.99 -8.20 3.34
CA SER A 351 5.59 -6.79 3.51
C SER A 351 4.43 -6.59 4.48
N CYS A 352 3.65 -7.64 4.75
CA CYS A 352 2.61 -7.59 5.77
C CYS A 352 3.22 -7.67 7.16
N VAL A 353 2.73 -6.82 8.07
CA VAL A 353 3.25 -6.73 9.44
C VAL A 353 2.23 -7.16 10.49
N ILE A 354 2.75 -7.57 11.64
CA ILE A 354 2.03 -7.79 12.89
C ILE A 354 2.75 -6.98 13.96
N GLY A 355 2.16 -5.89 14.41
CA GLY A 355 2.90 -4.86 15.14
C GLY A 355 3.91 -4.17 14.22
N THR A 356 5.17 -4.16 14.60
CA THR A 356 6.27 -3.54 13.82
C THR A 356 7.15 -4.55 13.07
N LYS A 357 6.84 -5.86 13.16
CA LYS A 357 7.65 -6.92 12.56
C LYS A 357 6.93 -7.55 11.38
N SER A 358 7.70 -8.05 10.41
CA SER A 358 7.17 -8.86 9.32
C SER A 358 6.33 -10.02 9.88
N ALA A 359 5.19 -10.28 9.24
CA ALA A 359 4.32 -11.40 9.62
C ALA A 359 5.06 -12.74 9.62
N ASN A 360 5.98 -12.93 8.68
CA ASN A 360 6.77 -14.15 8.55
C ASN A 360 7.71 -14.39 9.73
N GLU A 361 8.31 -13.31 10.25
CA GLU A 361 9.21 -13.39 11.42
C GLU A 361 8.47 -13.84 12.67
N VAL A 362 7.26 -13.30 12.89
CA VAL A 362 6.52 -13.57 14.13
C VAL A 362 5.66 -14.84 14.06
N MET A 363 5.14 -15.20 12.89
CA MET A 363 4.34 -16.42 12.72
C MET A 363 5.21 -17.67 12.54
N GLY A 364 6.39 -17.54 11.93
CA GLY A 364 7.18 -18.67 11.45
C GLY A 364 6.44 -19.44 10.33
N ALA A 365 7.06 -20.50 9.82
CA ALA A 365 6.56 -21.22 8.66
C ALA A 365 5.16 -21.84 8.87
N THR A 366 4.30 -21.68 7.86
CA THR A 366 2.95 -22.25 7.78
C THR A 366 2.77 -23.14 6.54
N VAL A 367 3.61 -22.95 5.50
CA VAL A 367 3.53 -23.70 4.24
C VAL A 367 4.00 -25.13 4.42
N TYR A 368 3.25 -26.07 3.89
CA TYR A 368 3.58 -27.49 3.94
C TYR A 368 4.82 -27.81 3.11
N LYS A 369 5.70 -28.66 3.65
CA LYS A 369 6.85 -29.20 2.93
C LYS A 369 6.44 -30.35 2.02
N GLN A 370 7.19 -30.58 0.94
CA GLN A 370 7.04 -31.73 0.09
C GLN A 370 7.15 -33.03 0.89
N ASN A 371 6.30 -34.02 0.54
CA ASN A 371 6.38 -35.37 1.03
C ASN A 371 5.76 -36.35 0.02
N ILE A 372 6.56 -36.79 -0.93
CA ILE A 372 6.12 -37.63 -2.05
C ILE A 372 5.48 -38.93 -1.57
N ASN A 373 6.08 -39.64 -0.60
CA ASN A 373 5.56 -40.90 -0.09
C ASN A 373 4.15 -40.71 0.52
N LYS A 374 3.98 -39.66 1.30
CA LYS A 374 2.67 -39.32 1.89
C LYS A 374 1.69 -38.90 0.79
N ALA A 375 2.14 -38.13 -0.20
CA ALA A 375 1.31 -37.70 -1.32
C ALA A 375 0.74 -38.90 -2.10
N GLN A 376 1.59 -39.83 -2.50
CA GLN A 376 1.18 -41.07 -3.21
C GLN A 376 0.21 -41.92 -2.41
N LYS A 377 0.47 -42.10 -1.10
CA LYS A 377 -0.42 -42.85 -0.21
C LYS A 377 -1.82 -42.19 -0.17
N ILE A 378 -1.86 -40.89 0.14
CA ILE A 378 -3.13 -40.12 0.25
C ILE A 378 -3.84 -40.06 -1.10
N TRP A 379 -3.09 -39.93 -2.22
CA TRP A 379 -3.64 -39.95 -3.57
C TRP A 379 -4.40 -41.26 -3.85
N LYS A 380 -3.80 -42.43 -3.54
CA LYS A 380 -4.46 -43.71 -3.68
C LYS A 380 -5.72 -43.83 -2.82
N GLU A 381 -5.68 -43.34 -1.58
CA GLU A 381 -6.84 -43.32 -0.69
C GLU A 381 -7.99 -42.46 -1.28
N GLY A 382 -7.68 -41.25 -1.75
CA GLY A 382 -8.66 -40.34 -2.36
C GLY A 382 -9.23 -40.90 -3.68
N LEU A 383 -8.40 -41.55 -4.52
CA LEU A 383 -8.86 -42.21 -5.73
C LEU A 383 -9.84 -43.34 -5.42
N ASN A 384 -9.54 -44.11 -4.36
CA ASN A 384 -10.42 -45.19 -3.92
C ASN A 384 -11.78 -44.70 -3.42
N GLU A 385 -11.80 -43.58 -2.71
CA GLU A 385 -13.03 -42.89 -2.27
C GLU A 385 -13.85 -42.35 -3.45
N LEU A 386 -13.19 -41.84 -4.47
CA LEU A 386 -13.86 -41.21 -5.62
C LEU A 386 -14.20 -42.20 -6.73
N GLY A 387 -13.52 -43.34 -6.80
CA GLY A 387 -13.67 -44.34 -7.88
C GLY A 387 -13.17 -43.81 -9.25
N ALA A 388 -12.20 -42.89 -9.26
CA ALA A 388 -11.75 -42.23 -10.46
C ALA A 388 -10.79 -43.08 -11.29
N SER A 389 -11.03 -43.19 -12.60
CA SER A 389 -10.15 -43.89 -13.56
C SER A 389 -9.27 -42.94 -14.39
N LYS A 390 -9.50 -41.63 -14.25
CA LYS A 390 -8.82 -40.61 -15.02
C LYS A 390 -8.58 -39.34 -14.19
N ALA A 391 -7.39 -38.79 -14.30
CA ALA A 391 -6.99 -37.51 -13.69
C ALA A 391 -6.26 -36.67 -14.75
N ASP A 392 -6.99 -35.85 -15.46
CA ASP A 392 -6.47 -34.94 -16.47
C ASP A 392 -6.58 -33.52 -15.94
N PHE A 393 -5.50 -32.76 -16.06
CA PHE A 393 -5.45 -31.38 -15.58
C PHE A 393 -4.88 -30.43 -16.62
N THR A 394 -5.50 -29.27 -16.74
CA THR A 394 -4.98 -28.11 -17.43
C THR A 394 -4.44 -27.12 -16.40
N VAL A 395 -3.15 -26.82 -16.52
CA VAL A 395 -2.47 -25.83 -15.68
C VAL A 395 -2.33 -24.55 -16.49
N ILE A 396 -2.84 -23.43 -15.98
CA ILE A 396 -2.72 -22.12 -16.62
C ILE A 396 -1.76 -21.21 -15.87
N ALA A 397 -1.01 -20.42 -16.62
CA ALA A 397 -0.18 -19.33 -16.14
C ALA A 397 0.08 -18.31 -17.25
N THR A 398 0.62 -17.15 -16.89
CA THR A 398 1.15 -16.19 -17.86
C THR A 398 2.58 -16.54 -18.27
N GLN A 399 3.06 -15.94 -19.37
CA GLN A 399 4.41 -16.14 -19.91
C GLN A 399 5.51 -15.84 -18.87
N GLU A 400 5.27 -14.87 -18.01
CA GLU A 400 6.18 -14.47 -16.93
C GLU A 400 6.57 -15.63 -16.01
N TYR A 401 5.64 -16.56 -15.76
CA TYR A 401 5.82 -17.67 -14.81
C TYR A 401 5.97 -19.03 -15.48
N GLU A 402 6.29 -19.09 -16.78
CA GLU A 402 6.38 -20.33 -17.53
C GLU A 402 7.34 -21.35 -16.88
N ASP A 403 8.53 -20.89 -16.47
CA ASP A 403 9.53 -21.77 -15.85
C ASP A 403 9.08 -22.26 -14.46
N VAL A 404 8.46 -21.40 -13.66
CA VAL A 404 7.87 -21.79 -12.36
C VAL A 404 6.82 -22.87 -12.54
N VAL A 405 5.92 -22.71 -13.51
CA VAL A 405 4.87 -23.70 -13.79
C VAL A 405 5.44 -25.04 -14.29
N LYS A 406 6.48 -25.01 -15.11
CA LYS A 406 7.17 -26.25 -15.54
C LYS A 406 7.70 -27.04 -14.35
N GLU A 407 8.33 -26.37 -13.38
CA GLU A 407 8.81 -27.02 -12.17
C GLU A 407 7.68 -27.56 -11.28
N LEU A 408 6.59 -26.78 -11.13
CA LEU A 408 5.38 -27.24 -10.41
C LEU A 408 4.82 -28.52 -11.03
N VAL A 409 4.66 -28.53 -12.36
CA VAL A 409 4.15 -29.68 -13.11
C VAL A 409 5.08 -30.89 -12.97
N GLN A 410 6.40 -30.72 -13.01
CA GLN A 410 7.37 -31.79 -12.76
C GLN A 410 7.19 -32.39 -11.35
N GLY A 411 7.01 -31.56 -10.33
CA GLY A 411 6.75 -32.02 -8.96
C GLY A 411 5.45 -32.84 -8.85
N ILE A 412 4.37 -32.35 -9.46
CA ILE A 412 3.08 -33.07 -9.48
C ILE A 412 3.21 -34.41 -10.23
N GLN A 413 3.89 -34.41 -11.37
CA GLN A 413 4.12 -35.62 -12.17
C GLN A 413 4.95 -36.65 -11.42
N ALA A 414 6.02 -36.24 -10.75
CA ALA A 414 6.87 -37.11 -9.95
C ALA A 414 6.16 -37.67 -8.69
N GLY A 415 5.28 -36.87 -8.11
CA GLY A 415 4.46 -37.25 -6.97
C GLY A 415 3.26 -38.12 -7.38
N VAL A 416 2.13 -37.47 -7.57
CA VAL A 416 0.84 -38.16 -7.83
C VAL A 416 0.75 -38.75 -9.24
N GLY A 417 1.37 -38.11 -10.25
CA GLY A 417 1.37 -38.58 -11.63
C GLY A 417 2.12 -39.90 -11.85
N SER A 418 3.00 -40.30 -10.93
CA SER A 418 3.69 -41.56 -10.98
C SER A 418 2.83 -42.77 -10.51
N VAL A 419 1.65 -42.50 -9.92
CA VAL A 419 0.72 -43.52 -9.46
C VAL A 419 -0.15 -43.99 -10.61
N SER A 420 0.02 -45.23 -11.06
CA SER A 420 -0.73 -45.82 -12.17
C SER A 420 -1.84 -46.79 -11.74
N THR A 421 -1.82 -47.24 -10.47
CA THR A 421 -2.79 -48.16 -9.90
C THR A 421 -3.12 -47.84 -8.45
N TYR A 422 -4.34 -48.19 -8.02
CA TYR A 422 -4.83 -48.01 -6.65
C TYR A 422 -5.80 -49.18 -6.28
N GLY A 423 -6.36 -49.18 -5.06
CA GLY A 423 -7.15 -50.27 -4.52
C GLY A 423 -6.30 -51.24 -3.69
N ASN A 424 -6.94 -52.24 -3.04
CA ASN A 424 -6.27 -53.13 -2.10
C ASN A 424 -5.16 -53.98 -2.74
N ASP A 425 -5.41 -54.50 -3.96
CA ASP A 425 -4.47 -55.31 -4.73
C ASP A 425 -4.04 -54.60 -6.03
N ASN A 426 -4.08 -53.25 -6.07
CA ASN A 426 -3.85 -52.42 -7.25
C ASN A 426 -4.78 -52.80 -8.45
N GLU A 427 -6.01 -53.21 -8.14
CA GLU A 427 -6.99 -53.68 -9.13
C GLU A 427 -7.51 -52.57 -10.04
N HIS A 428 -7.44 -51.31 -9.59
CA HIS A 428 -7.89 -50.15 -10.35
C HIS A 428 -6.73 -49.44 -11.05
N LYS A 429 -6.92 -49.10 -12.31
CA LYS A 429 -5.97 -48.28 -13.10
C LYS A 429 -6.41 -46.84 -13.11
N ILE A 430 -5.44 -45.95 -13.09
CA ILE A 430 -5.63 -44.50 -13.26
C ILE A 430 -4.77 -44.01 -14.43
N SER A 431 -5.37 -43.26 -15.35
CA SER A 431 -4.65 -42.48 -16.34
C SER A 431 -4.42 -41.07 -15.79
N PHE A 432 -3.23 -40.56 -15.98
CA PHE A 432 -2.83 -39.23 -15.50
C PHE A 432 -2.25 -38.39 -16.63
N SER A 433 -2.72 -37.17 -16.80
CA SER A 433 -2.10 -36.20 -17.72
C SER A 433 -2.11 -34.79 -17.16
N LEU A 434 -1.08 -34.02 -17.51
CA LEU A 434 -0.95 -32.59 -17.21
C LEU A 434 -0.64 -31.84 -18.50
N LYS A 435 -1.42 -30.81 -18.80
CA LYS A 435 -1.20 -29.91 -19.91
C LYS A 435 -0.94 -28.49 -19.37
N ILE A 436 0.15 -27.87 -19.79
CA ILE A 436 0.44 -26.47 -19.50
C ILE A 436 -0.15 -25.62 -20.62
N ASN A 437 -0.90 -24.60 -20.26
CA ASN A 437 -1.38 -23.52 -21.13
C ASN A 437 -0.79 -22.21 -20.65
N ILE A 438 0.10 -21.64 -21.44
CA ILE A 438 0.63 -20.30 -21.22
C ILE A 438 -0.28 -19.33 -21.98
N LEU A 439 -0.81 -18.34 -21.28
CA LEU A 439 -1.82 -17.42 -21.75
C LEU A 439 -1.29 -15.98 -21.71
N THR A 440 -1.82 -15.11 -22.54
CA THR A 440 -1.67 -13.67 -22.35
C THR A 440 -2.38 -13.23 -21.06
N GLU A 441 -2.06 -12.06 -20.53
CA GLU A 441 -2.70 -11.58 -19.27
C GLU A 441 -4.23 -11.53 -19.40
N ASP A 442 -4.75 -10.99 -20.51
CA ASP A 442 -6.21 -10.88 -20.75
C ASP A 442 -6.90 -12.25 -20.84
N GLU A 443 -6.29 -13.19 -21.56
CA GLU A 443 -6.79 -14.58 -21.65
C GLU A 443 -6.75 -15.26 -20.29
N TYR A 444 -5.67 -15.03 -19.53
CA TYR A 444 -5.49 -15.60 -18.19
C TYR A 444 -6.55 -15.09 -17.21
N GLN A 445 -6.79 -13.77 -17.18
CA GLN A 445 -7.84 -13.17 -16.34
C GLN A 445 -9.23 -13.64 -16.74
N THR A 446 -9.48 -13.82 -18.05
CA THR A 446 -10.73 -14.38 -18.55
C THR A 446 -10.92 -15.83 -18.10
N ALA A 447 -9.91 -16.68 -18.27
CA ALA A 447 -9.94 -18.07 -17.83
C ALA A 447 -10.16 -18.22 -16.32
N LEU A 448 -9.50 -17.36 -15.51
CA LEU A 448 -9.72 -17.32 -14.06
C LEU A 448 -11.15 -16.97 -13.69
N SER A 449 -11.69 -15.91 -14.29
CA SER A 449 -13.05 -15.42 -13.99
C SER A 449 -14.15 -16.41 -14.40
N ASN A 450 -13.93 -17.13 -15.49
CA ASN A 450 -14.83 -18.17 -15.98
C ASN A 450 -14.63 -19.54 -15.29
N GLY A 451 -13.54 -19.71 -14.52
CA GLY A 451 -13.19 -21.01 -13.94
C GLY A 451 -12.70 -22.05 -14.96
N GLU A 452 -12.14 -21.60 -16.09
CA GLU A 452 -11.66 -22.43 -17.20
C GLU A 452 -10.23 -22.93 -16.98
N TYR A 453 -9.99 -23.54 -15.83
CA TYR A 453 -8.73 -24.15 -15.45
C TYR A 453 -8.97 -25.26 -14.43
N ASP A 454 -8.01 -26.16 -14.29
CA ASP A 454 -7.99 -27.14 -13.19
C ASP A 454 -6.99 -26.69 -12.12
N ILE A 455 -5.85 -26.18 -12.55
CA ILE A 455 -4.78 -25.63 -11.72
C ILE A 455 -4.37 -24.28 -12.30
N ALA A 456 -4.17 -23.28 -11.45
CA ALA A 456 -3.58 -22.01 -11.89
C ALA A 456 -2.46 -21.57 -10.95
N LEU A 457 -1.43 -20.94 -11.49
CA LEU A 457 -0.45 -20.21 -10.69
C LEU A 457 -0.92 -18.76 -10.53
N TYR A 458 -1.32 -18.38 -9.33
CA TYR A 458 -1.95 -17.10 -9.06
C TYR A 458 -1.07 -16.22 -8.16
N LYS A 459 -1.03 -14.91 -8.48
CA LYS A 459 -0.32 -13.90 -7.69
C LYS A 459 -1.26 -13.22 -6.71
N PHE A 460 -1.13 -13.54 -5.43
CA PHE A 460 -1.84 -12.87 -4.34
C PHE A 460 -1.03 -11.68 -3.85
N LYS A 461 -1.48 -10.47 -4.19
CA LYS A 461 -0.80 -9.23 -3.82
C LYS A 461 -1.44 -8.60 -2.61
N ALA A 462 -0.62 -8.17 -1.65
CA ALA A 462 -1.08 -7.38 -0.50
C ALA A 462 -1.36 -5.93 -0.94
N THR A 463 -2.54 -5.43 -0.63
CA THR A 463 -2.94 -4.05 -0.93
C THR A 463 -2.54 -3.06 0.17
N ASN A 464 -2.12 -3.57 1.32
CA ASN A 464 -1.58 -2.82 2.44
C ASN A 464 -0.75 -3.74 3.35
N GLN A 465 -0.09 -3.18 4.35
CA GLN A 465 0.76 -3.94 5.28
C GLN A 465 -0.01 -4.74 6.35
N ASN A 466 -1.35 -4.73 6.35
CA ASN A 466 -2.14 -5.43 7.36
C ASN A 466 -2.34 -6.90 6.99
N SER A 467 -1.75 -7.79 7.76
CA SER A 467 -1.82 -9.25 7.56
C SER A 467 -3.25 -9.79 7.58
N LEU A 468 -4.12 -9.26 8.44
CA LEU A 468 -5.51 -9.71 8.51
C LEU A 468 -6.34 -9.24 7.31
N ASN A 469 -6.05 -8.06 6.76
CA ASN A 469 -6.67 -7.60 5.53
C ASN A 469 -6.30 -8.47 4.35
N PHE A 470 -5.01 -8.85 4.24
CA PHE A 470 -4.57 -9.82 3.23
C PHE A 470 -5.35 -11.13 3.34
N LEU A 471 -5.39 -11.75 4.53
CA LEU A 471 -6.12 -13.00 4.74
C LEU A 471 -7.64 -12.86 4.52
N ASN A 472 -8.22 -11.72 4.88
CA ASN A 472 -9.63 -11.43 4.62
C ASN A 472 -9.95 -11.39 3.12
N THR A 473 -9.09 -10.78 2.31
CA THR A 473 -9.24 -10.75 0.85
C THR A 473 -9.25 -12.17 0.27
N ILE A 474 -8.39 -13.06 0.78
CA ILE A 474 -8.34 -14.46 0.36
C ILE A 474 -9.62 -15.22 0.73
N ILE A 475 -10.09 -15.05 1.97
CA ILE A 475 -11.28 -15.74 2.47
C ILE A 475 -12.55 -15.31 1.73
N ASN A 476 -12.65 -14.04 1.36
CA ASN A 476 -13.80 -13.48 0.62
C ASN A 476 -13.67 -13.63 -0.91
N GLY A 477 -12.50 -14.04 -1.41
CA GLY A 477 -12.29 -14.33 -2.82
C GLY A 477 -12.86 -15.71 -3.22
N ASN A 478 -13.04 -15.92 -4.51
CA ASN A 478 -13.61 -17.15 -5.07
C ASN A 478 -12.58 -18.28 -5.25
N TYR A 479 -11.44 -18.23 -4.55
CA TYR A 479 -10.30 -19.14 -4.81
C TYR A 479 -10.45 -20.54 -4.17
N MET A 480 -11.25 -20.67 -3.13
CA MET A 480 -11.36 -21.91 -2.35
C MET A 480 -12.79 -22.26 -1.91
N GLY A 481 -13.77 -21.45 -2.30
CA GLY A 481 -15.13 -21.51 -1.77
C GLY A 481 -15.16 -21.13 -0.27
N THR A 482 -16.29 -21.35 0.38
CA THR A 482 -16.45 -20.98 1.80
C THR A 482 -15.77 -22.01 2.70
N VAL A 483 -14.71 -21.61 3.40
CA VAL A 483 -14.03 -22.42 4.42
C VAL A 483 -14.40 -21.86 5.81
N ALA A 484 -15.40 -22.50 6.45
CA ALA A 484 -15.97 -22.02 7.71
C ALA A 484 -14.93 -21.89 8.85
N SER A 485 -13.93 -22.76 8.89
CA SER A 485 -12.84 -22.69 9.88
C SER A 485 -11.98 -21.44 9.68
N ALA A 486 -11.69 -21.05 8.43
CA ALA A 486 -10.93 -19.84 8.10
C ALA A 486 -11.71 -18.57 8.46
N VAL A 487 -12.99 -18.52 8.12
CA VAL A 487 -13.89 -17.39 8.50
C VAL A 487 -13.94 -17.22 10.03
N SER A 488 -14.10 -18.33 10.78
CA SER A 488 -14.12 -18.31 12.23
C SER A 488 -12.77 -17.85 12.83
N ALA A 489 -11.66 -18.36 12.28
CA ALA A 489 -10.32 -17.98 12.72
C ALA A 489 -10.01 -16.51 12.45
N LEU A 490 -10.42 -15.96 11.29
CA LEU A 490 -10.28 -14.54 10.97
C LEU A 490 -11.02 -13.65 11.97
N LYS A 491 -12.31 -13.95 12.24
CA LYS A 491 -13.10 -13.20 13.24
C LYS A 491 -12.44 -13.21 14.61
N LYS A 492 -11.89 -14.36 15.00
CA LYS A 492 -11.15 -14.47 16.26
C LYS A 492 -9.88 -13.62 16.25
N ALA A 493 -9.10 -13.63 15.15
CA ALA A 493 -7.89 -12.82 15.03
C ALA A 493 -8.18 -11.31 15.09
N GLN A 494 -9.24 -10.85 14.42
CA GLN A 494 -9.69 -9.45 14.44
C GLN A 494 -10.14 -8.94 15.82
N SER A 495 -10.55 -9.85 16.72
CA SER A 495 -10.98 -9.52 18.08
C SER A 495 -9.92 -9.82 19.15
N THR A 496 -8.72 -10.22 18.75
CA THR A 496 -7.64 -10.65 19.65
C THR A 496 -6.79 -9.45 20.10
N SER A 497 -6.27 -9.50 21.34
CA SER A 497 -5.32 -8.50 21.85
C SER A 497 -3.99 -8.55 21.08
N ALA A 498 -3.24 -7.44 21.10
CA ALA A 498 -1.96 -7.30 20.40
C ALA A 498 -0.97 -8.44 20.72
N ASP A 499 -0.89 -8.86 21.99
CA ASP A 499 0.04 -9.92 22.45
C ASP A 499 -0.24 -11.29 21.82
N GLN A 500 -1.49 -11.56 21.42
CA GLN A 500 -1.90 -12.83 20.84
C GLN A 500 -2.14 -12.77 19.34
N LEU A 501 -2.00 -11.59 18.74
CA LEU A 501 -2.34 -11.33 17.35
C LEU A 501 -1.54 -12.23 16.40
N ALA A 502 -0.22 -12.37 16.62
CA ALA A 502 0.63 -13.22 15.78
C ALA A 502 0.17 -14.68 15.75
N GLN A 503 -0.15 -15.25 16.93
CA GLN A 503 -0.62 -16.62 16.99
C GLN A 503 -2.01 -16.80 16.37
N SER A 504 -2.89 -15.83 16.53
CA SER A 504 -4.24 -15.87 15.95
C SER A 504 -4.20 -15.70 14.43
N THR A 505 -3.33 -14.84 13.90
CA THR A 505 -3.08 -14.67 12.47
C THR A 505 -2.52 -15.96 11.87
N LYS A 506 -1.54 -16.58 12.54
CA LYS A 506 -1.00 -17.89 12.14
C LYS A 506 -2.10 -18.96 12.03
N LYS A 507 -2.98 -19.05 13.03
CA LYS A 507 -4.09 -20.01 13.02
C LYS A 507 -5.09 -19.72 11.88
N CYS A 508 -5.33 -18.45 11.57
CA CYS A 508 -6.17 -18.07 10.44
C CYS A 508 -5.56 -18.54 9.12
N GLU A 509 -4.28 -18.26 8.91
CA GLU A 509 -3.55 -18.72 7.72
C GLU A 509 -3.53 -20.25 7.60
N GLN A 510 -3.25 -20.96 8.70
CA GLN A 510 -3.30 -22.42 8.73
C GLN A 510 -4.69 -22.98 8.40
N ALA A 511 -5.76 -22.32 8.83
CA ALA A 511 -7.13 -22.72 8.50
C ALA A 511 -7.42 -22.54 6.99
N ILE A 512 -6.91 -21.50 6.35
CA ILE A 512 -6.97 -21.33 4.90
C ILE A 512 -6.23 -22.47 4.19
N LEU A 513 -4.99 -22.73 4.58
CA LEU A 513 -4.13 -23.72 3.92
C LEU A 513 -4.59 -25.17 4.17
N SER A 514 -5.33 -25.42 5.25
CA SER A 514 -5.86 -26.76 5.57
C SER A 514 -6.93 -27.27 4.59
N ASP A 515 -7.50 -26.38 3.77
CA ASP A 515 -8.41 -26.77 2.68
C ASP A 515 -7.69 -27.37 1.48
N TYR A 516 -6.37 -27.14 1.37
CA TYR A 516 -5.52 -27.58 0.25
C TYR A 516 -5.93 -27.09 -1.14
N SER A 517 -6.81 -26.12 -1.23
CA SER A 517 -7.12 -25.47 -2.51
C SER A 517 -6.06 -24.45 -2.93
N ILE A 518 -5.26 -23.99 -2.00
CA ILE A 518 -4.20 -23.01 -2.20
C ILE A 518 -2.88 -23.56 -1.66
N LYS A 519 -1.83 -23.55 -2.48
CA LYS A 519 -0.46 -23.91 -2.09
C LYS A 519 0.47 -22.76 -2.41
N PRO A 520 0.89 -21.93 -1.42
CA PRO A 520 1.94 -20.95 -1.59
C PRO A 520 3.24 -21.61 -2.03
N VAL A 521 3.92 -21.04 -3.01
CA VAL A 521 5.17 -21.58 -3.56
C VAL A 521 6.32 -20.61 -3.48
N LEU A 522 6.12 -19.35 -3.93
CA LEU A 522 7.14 -18.31 -3.95
C LEU A 522 6.58 -17.01 -3.40
N TYR A 523 7.47 -16.17 -2.90
CA TYR A 523 7.25 -14.74 -2.80
C TYR A 523 7.79 -14.05 -4.02
N GLU A 524 7.16 -12.95 -4.41
CA GLU A 524 7.62 -12.06 -5.44
C GLU A 524 7.84 -10.67 -4.86
N SER A 525 8.99 -10.10 -5.17
CA SER A 525 9.35 -8.75 -4.80
C SER A 525 9.03 -7.79 -5.92
N SER A 526 8.48 -6.66 -5.55
CA SER A 526 8.40 -5.44 -6.36
C SER A 526 9.44 -4.45 -5.84
N TYR A 527 9.72 -3.41 -6.64
CA TYR A 527 10.73 -2.43 -6.31
C TYR A 527 10.20 -1.02 -6.53
N TYR A 528 10.64 -0.12 -5.68
CA TYR A 528 10.54 1.29 -5.93
C TYR A 528 11.91 1.79 -6.38
N ALA A 529 11.98 2.32 -7.60
CA ALA A 529 13.23 2.73 -8.23
C ALA A 529 13.32 4.25 -8.33
N GLU A 530 14.50 4.79 -8.00
CA GLU A 530 14.87 6.20 -8.14
C GLU A 530 15.94 6.33 -9.23
N ALA A 531 15.74 7.24 -10.19
CA ALA A 531 16.71 7.54 -11.23
C ALA A 531 18.01 8.10 -10.64
N GLN A 532 19.09 8.10 -11.43
CA GLN A 532 20.40 8.60 -10.97
C GLN A 532 20.30 10.02 -10.40
N GLY A 533 20.82 10.22 -9.19
CA GLY A 533 20.84 11.50 -8.50
C GLY A 533 19.57 11.83 -7.72
N VAL A 534 18.46 11.12 -7.94
CA VAL A 534 17.23 11.26 -7.15
C VAL A 534 17.41 10.60 -5.79
N LYS A 535 16.94 11.26 -4.73
CA LYS A 535 17.00 10.78 -3.34
C LYS A 535 15.80 11.25 -2.55
N ASN A 536 15.55 10.55 -1.44
CA ASN A 536 14.58 10.92 -0.39
C ASN A 536 13.13 10.97 -0.88
N VAL A 537 12.78 10.28 -1.95
CA VAL A 537 11.38 10.00 -2.23
C VAL A 537 10.91 8.99 -1.19
N GLN A 538 9.89 9.34 -0.42
CA GLN A 538 9.35 8.44 0.60
C GLN A 538 8.36 7.49 -0.05
N PHE A 539 8.55 6.21 0.19
CA PHE A 539 7.71 5.14 -0.32
C PHE A 539 7.20 4.28 0.83
N HIS A 540 5.88 4.09 0.90
CA HIS A 540 5.23 3.24 1.91
C HIS A 540 4.75 1.94 1.26
N PRO A 541 5.49 0.83 1.41
CA PRO A 541 5.16 -0.44 0.79
C PRO A 541 3.74 -0.92 1.09
N GLY A 542 3.07 -1.49 0.10
CA GLY A 542 1.74 -2.08 0.24
C GLY A 542 0.58 -1.08 0.31
N SER A 543 0.84 0.22 0.42
CA SER A 543 -0.22 1.25 0.45
C SER A 543 -0.33 2.05 -0.85
N GLY A 544 0.68 1.98 -1.72
CA GLY A 544 0.80 2.84 -2.91
C GLY A 544 1.09 4.31 -2.57
N ARG A 545 1.36 4.63 -1.30
CA ARG A 545 1.66 5.99 -0.86
C ARG A 545 3.10 6.35 -1.24
N VAL A 546 3.26 7.41 -2.01
CA VAL A 546 4.55 7.96 -2.41
C VAL A 546 4.54 9.45 -2.12
N SER A 547 5.54 9.93 -1.38
CA SER A 547 5.68 11.35 -1.05
C SER A 547 6.96 11.93 -1.65
N PHE A 548 6.82 13.02 -2.37
CA PHE A 548 7.93 13.78 -2.95
C PHE A 548 8.35 14.98 -2.09
N VAL A 549 7.77 15.10 -0.90
CA VAL A 549 7.97 16.25 -0.02
C VAL A 549 9.43 16.47 0.34
N ASN A 550 10.16 15.40 0.63
CA ASN A 550 11.59 15.44 0.96
C ASN A 550 12.50 15.12 -0.23
N ALA A 551 11.92 14.89 -1.41
CA ALA A 551 12.67 14.48 -2.58
C ALA A 551 13.69 15.55 -3.00
N THR A 552 14.88 15.10 -3.40
CA THR A 552 15.98 15.93 -3.86
C THR A 552 16.62 15.34 -5.11
N ARG A 553 17.33 16.17 -5.86
CA ARG A 553 18.16 15.72 -6.97
C ARG A 553 19.58 16.27 -6.80
N GLU A 554 20.57 15.38 -6.75
CA GLU A 554 21.98 15.73 -6.79
C GLU A 554 22.43 15.85 -8.25
N GLU A 555 23.24 16.91 -8.57
CA GLU A 555 23.81 17.14 -9.88
C GLU A 555 24.91 16.12 -10.24
#